data_c33aa2bf99556bb51cf6d0e0727b2139
#
_entry.id   c33aa2bf99556bb51cf6d0e0727b2139
#
_cell.length_a   1.000
_cell.length_b   1.000
_cell.length_c   1.000
_cell.angle_alpha   90.00
_cell.angle_beta   90.00
_cell.angle_gamma   90.00
#
_symmetry.space_group_name_H-M   'P 1'
#
loop_
_entity.id
_entity.type
_entity.pdbx_description
1 polymer ?
#
loop_
_entity_poly.entity_id
_entity_poly.type
_entity_poly.pdbx_seq_one_letter_code
_entity_poly.pdbx_strand_id
1 'polypeptide(L)'
;MGRIASFIYSKSRLIIVLVAILNIVALASFFRFELDTDFLNLFTKGNPRAEEYDQLNEKYQIGEAISILIEHDNSLLEEENLRAVYRIQEKIKELDGIYEVQSFIPSEISIAGHTITDVGEFIDKHSDLLEDFIEDKYFLTDQFLSDDRNKGTLIATLKFDAVAGDVVESLEEIIKSEERLGLSLAGNEIVKDTLWDYLIRIIFILPPCAIILVLLVFFLFIKSRKFTIMAIVPAGLAVLWTFGTIFWSGQKLNLVTVISPIFVLVIGSAYGLHYVSHFMDNLPRYSDRRQLTIETLSMVGSPIFLATITTMAG
;
A
#
# COMPACT_ATOMS: atom_id res chain seq x y z
N MET A 1 15.72 2.47 40.72
CA MET A 1 14.99 3.57 40.05
C MET A 1 15.23 4.95 40.70
N GLY A 2 15.22 5.12 42.03
CA GLY A 2 15.39 6.44 42.66
C GLY A 2 16.65 7.22 42.25
N ARG A 3 17.81 6.55 42.10
CA ARG A 3 19.04 7.19 41.62
C ARG A 3 18.92 7.69 40.17
N ILE A 4 18.25 6.92 39.31
CA ILE A 4 18.01 7.28 37.92
C ILE A 4 17.02 8.47 37.84
N ALA A 5 15.95 8.43 38.63
CA ALA A 5 14.97 9.51 38.71
C ALA A 5 15.61 10.84 39.17
N SER A 6 16.48 10.76 40.21
CA SER A 6 17.22 11.92 40.71
C SER A 6 18.23 12.47 39.66
N PHE A 7 18.89 11.58 38.91
CA PHE A 7 19.79 11.96 37.82
C PHE A 7 19.00 12.66 36.70
N ILE A 8 17.89 12.10 36.25
CA ILE A 8 17.01 12.68 35.22
C ILE A 8 16.56 14.08 35.63
N TYR A 9 16.11 14.24 36.88
CA TYR A 9 15.69 15.54 37.37
C TYR A 9 16.85 16.55 37.42
N SER A 10 17.99 16.16 37.94
CA SER A 10 19.16 17.05 38.07
C SER A 10 19.74 17.48 36.73
N LYS A 11 19.65 16.64 35.70
CA LYS A 11 20.13 16.88 34.34
C LYS A 11 19.04 17.21 33.33
N SER A 12 17.84 17.58 33.79
CA SER A 12 16.66 17.81 32.98
C SER A 12 16.89 18.78 31.80
N ARG A 13 17.65 19.85 32.00
CA ARG A 13 17.99 20.81 30.92
C ARG A 13 18.84 20.14 29.82
N LEU A 14 19.83 19.35 30.19
CA LEU A 14 20.66 18.62 29.24
C LEU A 14 19.81 17.59 28.46
N ILE A 15 18.93 16.88 29.15
CA ILE A 15 18.05 15.90 28.54
C ILE A 15 17.08 16.56 27.54
N ILE A 16 16.51 17.73 27.91
CA ILE A 16 15.65 18.50 27.00
C ILE A 16 16.41 18.93 25.74
N VAL A 17 17.66 19.40 25.88
CA VAL A 17 18.48 19.75 24.72
C VAL A 17 18.79 18.54 23.84
N LEU A 18 19.14 17.40 24.45
CA LEU A 18 19.37 16.15 23.68
C LEU A 18 18.12 15.71 22.93
N VAL A 19 16.96 15.74 23.59
CA VAL A 19 15.68 15.42 22.96
C VAL A 19 15.37 16.39 21.82
N ALA A 20 15.63 17.68 22.00
CA ALA A 20 15.45 18.67 20.93
C ALA A 20 16.36 18.40 19.73
N ILE A 21 17.61 18.05 19.95
CA ILE A 21 18.55 17.67 18.89
C ILE A 21 18.07 16.42 18.16
N LEU A 22 17.65 15.37 18.90
CA LEU A 22 17.10 14.15 18.31
C LEU A 22 15.85 14.42 17.46
N ASN A 23 14.99 15.35 17.91
CA ASN A 23 13.81 15.76 17.12
C ASN A 23 14.22 16.47 15.82
N ILE A 24 15.24 17.34 15.85
CA ILE A 24 15.74 17.98 14.63
C ILE A 24 16.30 16.93 13.66
N VAL A 25 17.09 15.98 14.16
CA VAL A 25 17.63 14.88 13.35
C VAL A 25 16.52 14.02 12.78
N ALA A 26 15.50 13.70 13.58
CA ALA A 26 14.35 12.93 13.11
C ALA A 26 13.54 13.70 12.06
N LEU A 27 13.34 15.02 12.22
CA LEU A 27 12.68 15.86 11.21
C LEU A 27 13.50 15.92 9.91
N ALA A 28 14.83 16.01 10.01
CA ALA A 28 15.69 16.01 8.84
C ALA A 28 15.60 14.70 8.02
N SER A 29 15.19 13.60 8.63
CA SER A 29 15.00 12.34 7.90
C SER A 29 13.88 12.40 6.86
N PHE A 30 12.90 13.30 7.00
CA PHE A 30 11.79 13.43 6.05
C PHE A 30 12.25 13.91 4.66
N PHE A 31 13.45 14.45 4.52
CA PHE A 31 14.05 14.67 3.20
C PHE A 31 14.39 13.36 2.45
N ARG A 32 14.38 12.23 3.16
CA ARG A 32 14.58 10.89 2.61
C ARG A 32 13.29 10.08 2.55
N PHE A 33 12.15 10.76 2.63
CA PHE A 33 10.85 10.10 2.55
C PHE A 33 10.67 9.47 1.17
N GLU A 34 10.48 8.16 1.14
CA GLU A 34 10.13 7.38 -0.04
C GLU A 34 9.01 6.41 0.32
N LEU A 35 8.05 6.26 -0.60
CA LEU A 35 7.02 5.22 -0.52
C LEU A 35 7.43 4.03 -1.37
N ASP A 36 7.13 2.84 -0.89
CA ASP A 36 7.22 1.60 -1.63
C ASP A 36 5.81 1.00 -1.73
N THR A 37 5.24 1.12 -2.91
CA THR A 37 3.91 0.60 -3.23
C THR A 37 3.97 -0.77 -3.89
N ASP A 38 5.17 -1.26 -4.19
CA ASP A 38 5.33 -2.60 -4.73
C ASP A 38 5.11 -3.64 -3.64
N PHE A 39 3.88 -4.18 -3.63
CA PHE A 39 3.49 -5.21 -2.66
C PHE A 39 4.33 -6.49 -2.80
N LEU A 40 4.79 -6.80 -4.01
CA LEU A 40 5.62 -7.98 -4.26
C LEU A 40 6.96 -7.86 -3.56
N ASN A 41 7.54 -6.67 -3.44
CA ASN A 41 8.80 -6.43 -2.73
C ASN A 41 8.77 -6.89 -1.26
N LEU A 42 7.58 -6.92 -0.64
CA LEU A 42 7.44 -7.44 0.74
C LEU A 42 7.73 -8.94 0.83
N PHE A 43 7.46 -9.70 -0.23
CA PHE A 43 7.59 -11.14 -0.27
C PHE A 43 8.80 -11.63 -1.08
N THR A 44 9.30 -10.79 -1.98
CA THR A 44 10.36 -11.17 -2.93
C THR A 44 11.74 -10.75 -2.48
N LYS A 45 11.87 -9.76 -1.60
CA LYS A 45 13.15 -9.24 -1.15
C LYS A 45 13.99 -10.33 -0.48
N GLY A 46 15.12 -10.67 -1.11
CA GLY A 46 16.00 -11.77 -0.67
C GLY A 46 15.52 -13.17 -1.09
N ASN A 47 14.53 -13.28 -1.96
CA ASN A 47 14.10 -14.55 -2.54
C ASN A 47 14.85 -14.78 -3.87
N PRO A 48 15.71 -15.84 -3.98
CA PRO A 48 16.47 -16.09 -5.21
C PRO A 48 15.60 -16.25 -6.47
N ARG A 49 14.38 -16.77 -6.31
CA ARG A 49 13.46 -16.94 -7.46
C ARG A 49 12.93 -15.60 -7.99
N ALA A 50 12.79 -14.60 -7.13
CA ALA A 50 12.40 -13.27 -7.59
C ALA A 50 13.53 -12.61 -8.37
N GLU A 51 14.78 -12.76 -7.91
CA GLU A 51 15.95 -12.28 -8.63
C GLU A 51 16.10 -12.98 -9.99
N GLU A 52 15.82 -14.29 -10.06
CA GLU A 52 15.80 -15.04 -11.33
C GLU A 52 14.69 -14.54 -12.27
N TYR A 53 13.51 -14.23 -11.73
CA TYR A 53 12.39 -13.68 -12.50
C TYR A 53 12.73 -12.31 -13.10
N ASP A 54 13.31 -11.42 -12.29
CA ASP A 54 13.75 -10.10 -12.74
C ASP A 54 14.82 -10.20 -13.84
N GLN A 55 15.79 -11.11 -13.67
CA GLN A 55 16.83 -11.38 -14.68
C GLN A 55 16.24 -11.93 -15.99
N LEU A 56 15.20 -12.77 -15.92
CA LEU A 56 14.52 -13.27 -17.10
C LEU A 56 13.78 -12.15 -17.83
N ASN A 57 13.04 -11.31 -17.09
CA ASN A 57 12.32 -10.18 -17.68
C ASN A 57 13.30 -9.20 -18.36
N GLU A 58 14.42 -8.88 -17.71
CA GLU A 58 15.46 -8.04 -18.29
C GLU A 58 16.08 -8.69 -19.55
N LYS A 59 16.39 -9.97 -19.46
CA LYS A 59 17.03 -10.71 -20.58
C LYS A 59 16.14 -10.79 -21.81
N TYR A 60 14.83 -11.01 -21.61
CA TYR A 60 13.89 -11.17 -22.72
C TYR A 60 13.16 -9.86 -23.07
N GLN A 61 13.46 -8.76 -22.36
CA GLN A 61 12.86 -7.44 -22.56
C GLN A 61 11.33 -7.47 -22.48
N ILE A 62 10.79 -8.29 -21.57
CA ILE A 62 9.36 -8.44 -21.32
C ILE A 62 8.99 -7.54 -20.17
N GLY A 63 8.03 -6.65 -20.37
CA GLY A 63 7.43 -5.82 -19.33
C GLY A 63 6.37 -6.56 -18.53
N GLU A 64 5.74 -5.84 -17.61
CA GLU A 64 4.63 -6.37 -16.83
C GLU A 64 3.37 -6.58 -17.70
N ALA A 65 2.47 -7.44 -17.24
CA ALA A 65 1.20 -7.69 -17.90
C ALA A 65 0.04 -7.06 -17.13
N ILE A 66 -0.88 -6.44 -17.85
CA ILE A 66 -2.14 -5.92 -17.34
C ILE A 66 -3.27 -6.77 -17.92
N SER A 67 -4.13 -7.27 -17.05
CA SER A 67 -5.33 -8.01 -17.44
C SER A 67 -6.53 -7.08 -17.51
N ILE A 68 -7.24 -7.10 -18.60
CA ILE A 68 -8.51 -6.41 -18.80
C ILE A 68 -9.61 -7.45 -18.71
N LEU A 69 -10.35 -7.45 -17.61
CA LEU A 69 -11.51 -8.32 -17.42
C LEU A 69 -12.69 -7.73 -18.18
N ILE A 70 -13.40 -8.60 -18.88
CA ILE A 70 -14.59 -8.27 -19.68
C ILE A 70 -15.75 -9.08 -19.14
N GLU A 71 -16.89 -8.47 -18.93
CA GLU A 71 -18.12 -9.14 -18.55
C GLU A 71 -19.33 -8.57 -19.28
N HIS A 72 -20.29 -9.43 -19.56
CA HIS A 72 -21.57 -9.07 -20.14
C HIS A 72 -22.66 -10.05 -19.65
N ASP A 73 -23.92 -9.64 -19.67
CA ASP A 73 -25.04 -10.50 -19.26
C ASP A 73 -25.27 -11.67 -20.24
N ASN A 74 -24.99 -11.45 -21.54
CA ASN A 74 -25.06 -12.45 -22.59
C ASN A 74 -23.65 -12.96 -22.95
N SER A 75 -23.59 -13.99 -23.82
CA SER A 75 -22.33 -14.54 -24.30
C SER A 75 -21.46 -13.49 -24.98
N LEU A 76 -20.17 -13.48 -24.68
CA LEU A 76 -19.18 -12.66 -25.36
C LEU A 76 -18.92 -13.11 -26.81
N LEU A 77 -19.38 -14.32 -27.18
CA LEU A 77 -19.28 -14.85 -28.54
C LEU A 77 -20.41 -14.36 -29.45
N GLU A 78 -21.46 -13.72 -28.93
CA GLU A 78 -22.44 -13.05 -29.76
C GLU A 78 -21.77 -11.97 -30.64
N GLU A 79 -22.21 -11.89 -31.91
CA GLU A 79 -21.62 -11.03 -32.96
C GLU A 79 -21.30 -9.60 -32.48
N GLU A 80 -22.25 -8.96 -31.82
CA GLU A 80 -22.08 -7.58 -31.36
C GLU A 80 -21.07 -7.45 -30.22
N ASN A 81 -21.02 -8.45 -29.34
CA ASN A 81 -20.07 -8.50 -28.23
C ASN A 81 -18.66 -8.83 -28.74
N LEU A 82 -18.54 -9.80 -29.67
CA LEU A 82 -17.29 -10.09 -30.36
C LEU A 82 -16.69 -8.85 -31.04
N ARG A 83 -17.53 -8.09 -31.76
CA ARG A 83 -17.11 -6.84 -32.37
C ARG A 83 -16.62 -5.80 -31.35
N ALA A 84 -17.31 -5.71 -30.22
CA ALA A 84 -16.91 -4.79 -29.17
C ALA A 84 -15.55 -5.20 -28.56
N VAL A 85 -15.38 -6.48 -28.23
CA VAL A 85 -14.10 -7.01 -27.70
C VAL A 85 -12.98 -6.81 -28.71
N TYR A 86 -13.20 -7.11 -29.98
CA TYR A 86 -12.19 -6.93 -31.03
C TYR A 86 -11.77 -5.45 -31.17
N ARG A 87 -12.73 -4.52 -31.17
CA ARG A 87 -12.42 -3.08 -31.19
C ARG A 87 -11.55 -2.65 -29.99
N ILE A 88 -11.86 -3.15 -28.82
CA ILE A 88 -11.09 -2.87 -27.61
C ILE A 88 -9.68 -3.43 -27.77
N GLN A 89 -9.56 -4.69 -28.21
CA GLN A 89 -8.27 -5.34 -28.45
C GLN A 89 -7.39 -4.53 -29.41
N GLU A 90 -7.95 -4.07 -30.54
CA GLU A 90 -7.19 -3.29 -31.53
C GLU A 90 -6.81 -1.90 -30.96
N LYS A 91 -7.74 -1.21 -30.27
CA LYS A 91 -7.40 0.05 -29.60
C LYS A 91 -6.23 -0.10 -28.61
N ILE A 92 -6.22 -1.21 -27.84
CA ILE A 92 -5.15 -1.48 -26.87
C ILE A 92 -3.83 -1.76 -27.59
N LYS A 93 -3.85 -2.52 -28.68
CA LYS A 93 -2.63 -2.80 -29.49
C LYS A 93 -2.00 -1.53 -30.06
N GLU A 94 -2.79 -0.53 -30.38
CA GLU A 94 -2.33 0.76 -30.91
C GLU A 94 -1.69 1.68 -29.87
N LEU A 95 -1.87 1.39 -28.57
CA LEU A 95 -1.29 2.20 -27.50
C LEU A 95 0.24 2.11 -27.51
N ASP A 96 0.88 3.28 -27.34
CA ASP A 96 2.33 3.26 -27.11
C ASP A 96 2.63 2.58 -25.76
N GLY A 97 3.71 1.81 -25.72
CA GLY A 97 4.06 1.03 -24.54
C GLY A 97 3.46 -0.38 -24.47
N ILE A 98 2.56 -0.78 -25.37
CA ILE A 98 2.07 -2.16 -25.49
C ILE A 98 2.99 -2.96 -26.42
N TYR A 99 3.43 -4.13 -25.94
CA TYR A 99 4.20 -5.10 -26.70
C TYR A 99 3.29 -6.09 -27.44
N GLU A 100 2.32 -6.68 -26.72
CA GLU A 100 1.41 -7.69 -27.25
C GLU A 100 0.07 -7.66 -26.49
N VAL A 101 -1.01 -8.01 -27.17
CA VAL A 101 -2.32 -8.25 -26.57
C VAL A 101 -2.79 -9.66 -26.90
N GLN A 102 -3.08 -10.44 -25.89
CA GLN A 102 -3.60 -11.79 -25.99
C GLN A 102 -5.05 -11.86 -25.49
N SER A 103 -5.89 -12.63 -26.16
CA SER A 103 -7.29 -12.86 -25.79
C SER A 103 -7.83 -14.15 -26.40
N PHE A 104 -9.12 -14.41 -26.17
CA PHE A 104 -9.80 -15.51 -26.86
C PHE A 104 -10.07 -15.22 -28.35
N ILE A 105 -9.93 -13.96 -28.81
CA ILE A 105 -9.98 -13.62 -30.24
C ILE A 105 -8.57 -13.66 -30.80
N PRO A 106 -8.26 -14.62 -31.71
CA PRO A 106 -6.92 -14.76 -32.25
C PRO A 106 -6.54 -13.58 -33.16
N SER A 107 -5.23 -13.32 -33.26
CA SER A 107 -4.71 -12.29 -34.18
C SER A 107 -4.80 -12.69 -35.64
N GLU A 108 -4.84 -13.99 -35.92
CA GLU A 108 -5.00 -14.57 -37.24
C GLU A 108 -5.79 -15.89 -37.15
N ILE A 109 -6.56 -16.18 -38.18
CA ILE A 109 -7.40 -17.37 -38.24
C ILE A 109 -6.93 -18.23 -39.40
N SER A 110 -6.64 -19.51 -39.15
CA SER A 110 -6.24 -20.46 -40.19
C SER A 110 -7.35 -21.49 -40.42
N ILE A 111 -8.03 -21.37 -41.56
CA ILE A 111 -9.14 -22.26 -41.93
C ILE A 111 -8.80 -22.89 -43.29
N ALA A 112 -8.85 -24.21 -43.38
CA ALA A 112 -8.64 -25.01 -44.62
C ALA A 112 -7.33 -24.64 -45.37
N GLY A 113 -6.24 -24.26 -44.63
CA GLY A 113 -4.96 -23.92 -45.18
C GLY A 113 -4.84 -22.45 -45.67
N HIS A 114 -5.83 -21.63 -45.46
CA HIS A 114 -5.82 -20.21 -45.70
C HIS A 114 -5.70 -19.43 -44.38
N THR A 115 -4.74 -18.51 -44.30
CA THR A 115 -4.57 -17.64 -43.13
C THR A 115 -5.31 -16.32 -43.40
N ILE A 116 -6.24 -16.00 -42.54
CA ILE A 116 -7.03 -14.75 -42.54
C ILE A 116 -6.40 -13.84 -41.48
N THR A 117 -5.88 -12.71 -41.95
CA THR A 117 -5.21 -11.72 -41.08
C THR A 117 -6.15 -10.56 -40.71
N ASP A 118 -7.20 -10.31 -41.49
CA ASP A 118 -8.23 -9.34 -41.16
C ASP A 118 -9.38 -10.02 -40.40
N VAL A 119 -9.14 -10.17 -39.10
CA VAL A 119 -10.12 -10.80 -38.19
C VAL A 119 -11.38 -9.93 -38.03
N GLY A 120 -11.26 -8.61 -38.14
CA GLY A 120 -12.39 -7.69 -38.08
C GLY A 120 -13.36 -7.90 -39.22
N GLU A 121 -12.88 -7.96 -40.48
CA GLU A 121 -13.69 -8.26 -41.65
C GLU A 121 -14.31 -9.66 -41.56
N PHE A 122 -13.57 -10.62 -40.95
CA PHE A 122 -14.08 -11.97 -40.76
C PHE A 122 -15.23 -12.02 -39.75
N ILE A 123 -15.13 -11.27 -38.60
CA ILE A 123 -16.22 -11.15 -37.65
C ILE A 123 -17.48 -10.56 -38.30
N ASP A 124 -17.31 -9.53 -39.16
CA ASP A 124 -18.41 -8.87 -39.81
C ASP A 124 -19.19 -9.77 -40.82
N LYS A 125 -18.48 -10.75 -41.39
CA LYS A 125 -19.09 -11.61 -42.43
C LYS A 125 -19.37 -13.02 -41.95
N HIS A 126 -18.69 -13.50 -40.94
CA HIS A 126 -18.64 -14.91 -40.56
C HIS A 126 -18.50 -15.10 -39.04
N SER A 127 -19.26 -14.37 -38.24
CA SER A 127 -19.19 -14.44 -36.77
C SER A 127 -19.47 -15.87 -36.25
N ASP A 128 -20.42 -16.59 -36.84
CA ASP A 128 -20.75 -17.97 -36.48
C ASP A 128 -19.57 -18.94 -36.68
N LEU A 129 -18.77 -18.73 -37.76
CA LEU A 129 -17.59 -19.56 -38.02
C LEU A 129 -16.46 -19.23 -37.05
N LEU A 130 -16.38 -17.99 -36.56
CA LEU A 130 -15.41 -17.62 -35.52
C LEU A 130 -15.80 -18.22 -34.17
N GLU A 131 -17.10 -18.23 -33.83
CA GLU A 131 -17.60 -18.91 -32.65
C GLU A 131 -17.24 -20.39 -32.66
N ASP A 132 -17.54 -21.09 -33.75
CA ASP A 132 -17.18 -22.52 -33.95
C ASP A 132 -15.66 -22.72 -33.84
N PHE A 133 -14.84 -21.81 -34.41
CA PHE A 133 -13.38 -21.89 -34.34
C PHE A 133 -12.89 -21.73 -32.90
N ILE A 134 -13.43 -20.78 -32.13
CA ILE A 134 -13.05 -20.55 -30.73
C ILE A 134 -13.45 -21.78 -29.90
N GLU A 135 -14.61 -22.35 -30.13
CA GLU A 135 -15.06 -23.56 -29.45
C GLU A 135 -14.21 -24.79 -29.78
N ASP A 136 -13.87 -25.02 -31.04
CA ASP A 136 -12.97 -26.10 -31.46
C ASP A 136 -11.55 -25.96 -30.84
N LYS A 137 -11.15 -24.75 -30.53
CA LYS A 137 -9.84 -24.40 -29.93
C LYS A 137 -9.94 -24.08 -28.45
N TYR A 138 -10.98 -24.52 -27.78
CA TYR A 138 -11.22 -24.22 -26.37
C TYR A 138 -10.01 -24.47 -25.48
N PHE A 139 -9.21 -25.50 -25.74
CA PHE A 139 -7.97 -25.76 -25.01
C PHE A 139 -6.90 -24.64 -25.12
N LEU A 140 -6.99 -23.72 -26.10
CA LEU A 140 -6.16 -22.54 -26.24
C LEU A 140 -6.83 -21.28 -25.66
N THR A 141 -8.17 -21.27 -25.57
CA THR A 141 -8.98 -20.12 -25.20
C THR A 141 -9.56 -20.21 -23.80
N ASP A 142 -9.54 -21.38 -23.14
CA ASP A 142 -10.09 -21.62 -21.81
C ASP A 142 -9.51 -20.72 -20.71
N GLN A 143 -8.27 -20.28 -20.90
CA GLN A 143 -7.65 -19.32 -19.98
C GLN A 143 -8.13 -17.87 -20.17
N PHE A 144 -8.81 -17.56 -21.27
CA PHE A 144 -9.28 -16.21 -21.62
C PHE A 144 -10.80 -16.07 -21.63
N LEU A 145 -11.54 -17.16 -21.58
CA LEU A 145 -13.00 -17.17 -21.66
C LEU A 145 -13.57 -18.11 -20.61
N SER A 146 -14.59 -17.67 -19.86
CA SER A 146 -15.26 -18.48 -18.86
C SER A 146 -16.15 -19.56 -19.50
N ASP A 147 -16.46 -20.62 -18.75
CA ASP A 147 -17.33 -21.74 -19.22
C ASP A 147 -18.70 -21.27 -19.66
N ASP A 148 -19.29 -20.28 -19.01
CA ASP A 148 -20.56 -19.65 -19.32
C ASP A 148 -20.48 -18.59 -20.43
N ARG A 149 -19.24 -18.30 -20.91
CA ARG A 149 -18.94 -17.39 -22.03
C ARG A 149 -19.39 -15.96 -21.84
N ASN A 150 -19.78 -15.58 -20.67
CA ASN A 150 -20.21 -14.23 -20.35
C ASN A 150 -19.09 -13.38 -19.72
N LYS A 151 -17.94 -14.00 -19.44
CA LYS A 151 -16.74 -13.32 -18.93
C LYS A 151 -15.52 -13.72 -19.74
N GLY A 152 -14.67 -12.76 -19.97
CA GLY A 152 -13.42 -12.96 -20.68
C GLY A 152 -12.30 -12.09 -20.14
N THR A 153 -11.10 -12.31 -20.64
CA THR A 153 -9.94 -11.48 -20.31
C THR A 153 -9.12 -11.19 -21.56
N LEU A 154 -8.59 -9.96 -21.60
CA LEU A 154 -7.49 -9.57 -22.48
C LEU A 154 -6.24 -9.43 -21.60
N ILE A 155 -5.12 -9.90 -22.05
CA ILE A 155 -3.81 -9.70 -21.41
C ILE A 155 -2.99 -8.78 -22.29
N ALA A 156 -2.73 -7.57 -21.78
CA ALA A 156 -1.86 -6.61 -22.43
C ALA A 156 -0.47 -6.68 -21.78
N THR A 157 0.53 -7.14 -22.52
CA THR A 157 1.92 -7.16 -22.08
C THR A 157 2.58 -5.84 -22.47
N LEU A 158 3.23 -5.17 -21.53
CA LEU A 158 3.91 -3.92 -21.75
C LEU A 158 5.29 -4.14 -22.40
N LYS A 159 5.80 -3.13 -23.11
CA LYS A 159 7.22 -3.06 -23.46
C LYS A 159 8.04 -2.90 -22.19
N PHE A 160 9.25 -3.44 -22.17
CA PHE A 160 10.13 -3.41 -20.99
C PHE A 160 10.46 -1.98 -20.52
N ASP A 161 10.56 -1.04 -21.44
CA ASP A 161 10.87 0.38 -21.20
C ASP A 161 9.62 1.28 -21.09
N ALA A 162 8.43 0.70 -21.13
CA ALA A 162 7.19 1.46 -21.01
C ALA A 162 6.99 2.03 -19.60
N VAL A 163 6.47 3.25 -19.53
CA VAL A 163 6.01 3.83 -18.27
C VAL A 163 4.62 3.29 -17.96
N ALA A 164 4.53 2.31 -17.06
CA ALA A 164 3.29 1.59 -16.79
C ALA A 164 2.12 2.51 -16.40
N GLY A 165 2.38 3.59 -15.66
CA GLY A 165 1.35 4.57 -15.28
C GLY A 165 0.67 5.23 -16.48
N ASP A 166 1.44 5.63 -17.52
CA ASP A 166 0.90 6.27 -18.73
C ASP A 166 0.02 5.28 -19.52
N VAL A 167 0.43 4.00 -19.54
CA VAL A 167 -0.34 2.94 -20.20
C VAL A 167 -1.65 2.67 -19.43
N VAL A 168 -1.59 2.63 -18.09
CA VAL A 168 -2.78 2.44 -17.24
C VAL A 168 -3.78 3.58 -17.47
N GLU A 169 -3.33 4.84 -17.51
CA GLU A 169 -4.20 5.99 -17.76
C GLU A 169 -4.91 5.87 -19.13
N SER A 170 -4.14 5.47 -20.18
CA SER A 170 -4.69 5.26 -21.52
C SER A 170 -5.69 4.10 -21.57
N LEU A 171 -5.44 3.01 -20.82
CA LEU A 171 -6.37 1.89 -20.69
C LEU A 171 -7.65 2.30 -19.96
N GLU A 172 -7.54 3.11 -18.91
CA GLU A 172 -8.72 3.65 -18.21
C GLU A 172 -9.60 4.52 -19.11
N GLU A 173 -9.00 5.31 -20.01
CA GLU A 173 -9.76 6.09 -20.99
C GLU A 173 -10.55 5.20 -21.95
N ILE A 174 -9.92 4.12 -22.44
CA ILE A 174 -10.60 3.13 -23.29
C ILE A 174 -11.77 2.51 -22.54
N ILE A 175 -11.57 2.08 -21.30
CA ILE A 175 -12.60 1.48 -20.45
C ILE A 175 -13.76 2.44 -20.21
N LYS A 176 -13.49 3.69 -19.87
CA LYS A 176 -14.51 4.72 -19.64
C LYS A 176 -15.29 5.06 -20.92
N SER A 177 -14.71 4.84 -22.10
CA SER A 177 -15.35 5.08 -23.39
C SER A 177 -16.27 3.94 -23.86
N GLU A 178 -16.18 2.77 -23.23
CA GLU A 178 -16.98 1.60 -23.59
C GLU A 178 -18.21 1.51 -22.69
N GLU A 179 -19.39 1.54 -23.28
CA GLU A 179 -20.67 1.51 -22.55
C GLU A 179 -21.35 0.14 -22.61
N ARG A 180 -20.97 -0.71 -23.57
CA ARG A 180 -21.65 -1.98 -23.82
C ARG A 180 -21.15 -3.09 -22.89
N LEU A 181 -19.84 -3.16 -22.68
CA LEU A 181 -19.20 -4.21 -21.91
C LEU A 181 -18.78 -3.70 -20.54
N GLY A 182 -18.97 -4.50 -19.50
CA GLY A 182 -18.37 -4.27 -18.20
C GLY A 182 -16.87 -4.54 -18.28
N LEU A 183 -16.05 -3.53 -18.09
CA LEU A 183 -14.59 -3.63 -18.16
C LEU A 183 -13.96 -3.28 -16.83
N SER A 184 -12.94 -4.05 -16.43
CA SER A 184 -12.17 -3.81 -15.21
C SER A 184 -10.70 -4.14 -15.44
N LEU A 185 -9.79 -3.31 -14.88
CA LEU A 185 -8.35 -3.57 -14.93
C LEU A 185 -7.91 -4.39 -13.73
N ALA A 186 -6.98 -5.32 -13.97
CA ALA A 186 -6.31 -6.08 -12.94
C ALA A 186 -4.83 -6.26 -13.32
N GLY A 187 -3.95 -6.28 -12.32
CA GLY A 187 -2.52 -6.46 -12.52
C GLY A 187 -1.71 -5.78 -11.43
N ASN A 188 -0.42 -6.05 -11.40
CA ASN A 188 0.46 -5.52 -10.37
C ASN A 188 0.52 -3.98 -10.41
N GLU A 189 0.55 -3.38 -11.60
CA GLU A 189 0.58 -1.93 -11.76
C GLU A 189 -0.69 -1.26 -11.22
N ILE A 190 -1.87 -1.85 -11.45
CA ILE A 190 -3.14 -1.36 -10.92
C ILE A 190 -3.15 -1.43 -9.38
N VAL A 191 -2.58 -2.52 -8.83
CA VAL A 191 -2.44 -2.67 -7.38
C VAL A 191 -1.48 -1.62 -6.82
N LYS A 192 -0.35 -1.36 -7.48
CA LYS A 192 0.62 -0.33 -7.06
C LYS A 192 -0.01 1.06 -7.00
N ASP A 193 -0.76 1.46 -8.02
CA ASP A 193 -1.43 2.75 -8.08
C ASP A 193 -2.49 2.88 -6.97
N THR A 194 -3.34 1.87 -6.83
CA THR A 194 -4.33 1.80 -5.76
C THR A 194 -3.69 1.85 -4.38
N LEU A 195 -2.58 1.14 -4.16
CA LEU A 195 -1.86 1.15 -2.90
C LEU A 195 -1.24 2.51 -2.59
N TRP A 196 -0.77 3.24 -3.60
CA TRP A 196 -0.27 4.61 -3.43
C TRP A 196 -1.32 5.50 -2.78
N ASP A 197 -2.52 5.53 -3.33
CA ASP A 197 -3.64 6.31 -2.81
C ASP A 197 -4.03 5.89 -1.39
N TYR A 198 -4.10 4.58 -1.12
CA TYR A 198 -4.39 4.06 0.22
C TYR A 198 -3.30 4.43 1.22
N LEU A 199 -2.02 4.30 0.88
CA LEU A 199 -0.91 4.66 1.77
C LEU A 199 -0.93 6.14 2.12
N ILE A 200 -1.14 7.02 1.14
CA ILE A 200 -1.26 8.46 1.37
C ILE A 200 -2.43 8.75 2.33
N ARG A 201 -3.60 8.16 2.09
CA ARG A 201 -4.77 8.33 2.98
C ARG A 201 -4.50 7.81 4.38
N ILE A 202 -3.89 6.64 4.51
CA ILE A 202 -3.54 6.07 5.83
C ILE A 202 -2.58 7.00 6.57
N ILE A 203 -1.54 7.51 5.92
CA ILE A 203 -0.54 8.39 6.53
C ILE A 203 -1.16 9.72 7.00
N PHE A 204 -2.05 10.30 6.22
CA PHE A 204 -2.61 11.62 6.53
C PHE A 204 -3.90 11.60 7.35
N ILE A 205 -4.66 10.50 7.36
CA ILE A 205 -5.94 10.42 8.08
C ILE A 205 -5.80 9.67 9.39
N LEU A 206 -5.15 8.50 9.38
CA LEU A 206 -5.18 7.59 10.53
C LEU A 206 -4.43 8.14 11.77
N PRO A 207 -3.18 8.68 11.67
CA PRO A 207 -2.50 9.23 12.83
C PRO A 207 -3.20 10.44 13.45
N PRO A 208 -3.69 11.44 12.71
CA PRO A 208 -4.47 12.54 13.28
C PRO A 208 -5.75 12.06 14.00
N CYS A 209 -6.50 11.13 13.39
CA CYS A 209 -7.68 10.54 14.01
C CYS A 209 -7.33 9.80 15.30
N ALA A 210 -6.25 9.01 15.30
CA ALA A 210 -5.77 8.31 16.47
C ALA A 210 -5.36 9.29 17.60
N ILE A 211 -4.64 10.37 17.25
CA ILE A 211 -4.25 11.41 18.21
C ILE A 211 -5.47 12.09 18.81
N ILE A 212 -6.46 12.47 17.99
CA ILE A 212 -7.69 13.11 18.45
C ILE A 212 -8.45 12.17 19.39
N LEU A 213 -8.58 10.90 19.03
CA LEU A 213 -9.26 9.89 19.85
C LEU A 213 -8.56 9.70 21.20
N VAL A 214 -7.24 9.55 21.20
CA VAL A 214 -6.45 9.41 22.43
C VAL A 214 -6.57 10.67 23.31
N LEU A 215 -6.48 11.85 22.70
CA LEU A 215 -6.66 13.12 23.44
C LEU A 215 -8.06 13.23 24.05
N LEU A 216 -9.10 12.83 23.31
CA LEU A 216 -10.47 12.84 23.82
C LEU A 216 -10.62 11.91 25.04
N VAL A 217 -10.17 10.66 24.91
CA VAL A 217 -10.22 9.67 25.99
C VAL A 217 -9.42 10.17 27.19
N PHE A 218 -8.19 10.65 27.01
CA PHE A 218 -7.37 11.16 28.11
C PHE A 218 -8.00 12.37 28.77
N PHE A 219 -8.59 13.28 28.00
CA PHE A 219 -9.28 14.45 28.57
C PHE A 219 -10.47 14.06 29.42
N LEU A 220 -11.25 13.06 29.03
CA LEU A 220 -12.38 12.55 29.83
C LEU A 220 -11.93 11.95 31.17
N PHE A 221 -10.76 11.26 31.17
CA PHE A 221 -10.22 10.66 32.39
C PHE A 221 -9.47 11.66 33.27
N ILE A 222 -8.55 12.44 32.68
CA ILE A 222 -7.67 13.37 33.40
C ILE A 222 -8.41 14.65 33.82
N LYS A 223 -9.42 15.08 33.05
CA LYS A 223 -10.22 16.31 33.25
C LYS A 223 -9.37 17.59 33.29
N SER A 224 -8.17 17.58 32.73
CA SER A 224 -7.24 18.70 32.68
C SER A 224 -6.52 18.75 31.34
N ARG A 225 -6.76 19.81 30.56
CA ARG A 225 -6.14 20.00 29.24
C ARG A 225 -4.60 19.95 29.30
N LYS A 226 -4.01 20.58 30.32
CA LYS A 226 -2.55 20.63 30.50
C LYS A 226 -1.96 19.23 30.68
N PHE A 227 -2.52 18.45 31.58
CA PHE A 227 -2.04 17.10 31.87
C PHE A 227 -2.35 16.12 30.75
N THR A 228 -3.46 16.29 30.02
CA THR A 228 -3.79 15.53 28.84
C THR A 228 -2.72 15.70 27.74
N ILE A 229 -2.33 16.95 27.44
CA ILE A 229 -1.27 17.22 26.46
C ILE A 229 0.08 16.65 26.95
N MET A 230 0.41 16.82 28.24
CA MET A 230 1.64 16.25 28.79
C MET A 230 1.69 14.72 28.69
N ALA A 231 0.58 14.03 28.76
CA ALA A 231 0.52 12.58 28.64
C ALA A 231 0.80 12.08 27.22
N ILE A 232 0.39 12.83 26.18
CA ILE A 232 0.54 12.39 24.79
C ILE A 232 1.87 12.84 24.14
N VAL A 233 2.49 13.92 24.62
CA VAL A 233 3.73 14.47 24.06
C VAL A 233 4.84 13.43 23.91
N PRO A 234 5.16 12.58 24.91
CA PRO A 234 6.19 11.55 24.74
C PRO A 234 5.90 10.56 23.62
N ALA A 235 4.62 10.18 23.45
CA ALA A 235 4.19 9.30 22.40
C ALA A 235 4.34 9.94 21.01
N GLY A 236 3.98 11.20 20.86
CA GLY A 236 4.19 11.97 19.63
C GLY A 236 5.67 12.09 19.25
N LEU A 237 6.56 12.32 20.23
CA LEU A 237 8.00 12.33 19.99
C LEU A 237 8.53 10.94 19.60
N ALA A 238 8.01 9.88 20.20
CA ALA A 238 8.39 8.52 19.85
C ALA A 238 7.95 8.16 18.42
N VAL A 239 6.78 8.59 17.97
CA VAL A 239 6.31 8.46 16.58
C VAL A 239 7.28 9.17 15.61
N LEU A 240 7.66 10.40 15.93
CA LEU A 240 8.62 11.14 15.12
C LEU A 240 9.97 10.40 15.01
N TRP A 241 10.46 9.84 16.12
CA TRP A 241 11.70 9.06 16.12
C TRP A 241 11.58 7.74 15.37
N THR A 242 10.40 7.11 15.39
CA THR A 242 10.13 5.91 14.59
C THR A 242 10.25 6.20 13.10
N PHE A 243 9.58 7.25 12.61
CA PHE A 243 9.78 7.72 11.23
C PHE A 243 11.24 8.07 10.95
N GLY A 244 11.86 8.80 11.88
CA GLY A 244 13.28 9.15 11.79
C GLY A 244 14.17 7.93 11.59
N THR A 245 13.94 6.87 12.35
CA THR A 245 14.69 5.61 12.25
C THR A 245 14.45 4.90 10.92
N ILE A 246 13.19 4.83 10.47
CA ILE A 246 12.82 4.21 9.18
C ILE A 246 13.57 4.92 8.04
N PHE A 247 13.48 6.24 7.95
CA PHE A 247 14.05 6.97 6.82
C PHE A 247 15.59 7.06 6.87
N TRP A 248 16.19 7.23 8.06
CA TRP A 248 17.65 7.21 8.20
C TRP A 248 18.27 5.84 7.92
N SER A 249 17.53 4.74 8.18
CA SER A 249 17.99 3.39 7.83
C SER A 249 17.88 3.08 6.33
N GLY A 250 17.38 4.01 5.52
CA GLY A 250 17.15 3.81 4.08
C GLY A 250 15.96 2.90 3.77
N GLN A 251 15.10 2.66 4.77
CA GLN A 251 13.87 1.90 4.54
C GLN A 251 12.81 2.82 3.94
N LYS A 252 12.07 2.29 2.97
CA LYS A 252 10.91 2.95 2.39
C LYS A 252 9.67 2.72 3.26
N LEU A 253 8.74 3.65 3.18
CA LEU A 253 7.46 3.50 3.85
C LEU A 253 6.54 2.65 2.97
N ASN A 254 6.15 1.49 3.46
CA ASN A 254 5.25 0.56 2.79
C ASN A 254 4.06 0.21 3.70
N LEU A 255 3.17 -0.65 3.22
CA LEU A 255 1.95 -1.05 3.93
C LEU A 255 2.22 -1.62 5.34
N VAL A 256 3.34 -2.29 5.56
CA VAL A 256 3.72 -2.86 6.86
C VAL A 256 4.38 -1.82 7.75
N THR A 257 5.34 -1.06 7.22
CA THR A 257 6.10 -0.10 8.02
C THR A 257 5.28 1.11 8.45
N VAL A 258 4.23 1.49 7.68
CA VAL A 258 3.33 2.60 8.03
C VAL A 258 2.52 2.36 9.32
N ILE A 259 2.31 1.10 9.67
CA ILE A 259 1.55 0.72 10.87
C ILE A 259 2.39 0.93 12.15
N SER A 260 3.71 0.80 12.07
CA SER A 260 4.63 0.88 13.22
C SER A 260 4.50 2.19 14.02
N PRO A 261 4.47 3.40 13.43
CA PRO A 261 4.28 4.64 14.17
C PRO A 261 2.95 4.71 14.92
N ILE A 262 1.90 4.08 14.38
CA ILE A 262 0.57 4.04 15.01
C ILE A 262 0.62 3.18 16.28
N PHE A 263 1.25 2.00 16.22
CA PHE A 263 1.46 1.17 17.41
C PHE A 263 2.26 1.90 18.48
N VAL A 264 3.34 2.59 18.07
CA VAL A 264 4.17 3.39 18.98
C VAL A 264 3.35 4.51 19.63
N LEU A 265 2.45 5.16 18.88
CA LEU A 265 1.54 6.18 19.42
C LEU A 265 0.64 5.60 20.52
N VAL A 266 -0.02 4.46 20.23
CA VAL A 266 -0.97 3.83 21.15
C VAL A 266 -0.27 3.36 22.42
N ILE A 267 0.81 2.59 22.28
CA ILE A 267 1.57 2.05 23.43
C ILE A 267 2.23 3.18 24.23
N GLY A 268 2.87 4.11 23.54
CA GLY A 268 3.55 5.24 24.16
C GLY A 268 2.61 6.18 24.91
N SER A 269 1.40 6.38 24.38
CA SER A 269 0.37 7.19 25.05
C SER A 269 -0.11 6.55 26.37
N ALA A 270 -0.22 5.23 26.42
CA ALA A 270 -0.55 4.51 27.65
C ALA A 270 0.50 4.75 28.75
N TYR A 271 1.79 4.73 28.40
CA TYR A 271 2.87 5.04 29.35
C TYR A 271 2.82 6.49 29.85
N GLY A 272 2.52 7.42 28.95
CA GLY A 272 2.32 8.82 29.29
C GLY A 272 1.15 9.02 30.25
N LEU A 273 0.02 8.33 30.00
CA LEU A 273 -1.15 8.36 30.87
C LEU A 273 -0.82 7.82 32.26
N HIS A 274 -0.15 6.68 32.35
CA HIS A 274 0.27 6.11 33.63
C HIS A 274 1.13 7.07 34.44
N TYR A 275 2.13 7.70 33.79
CA TYR A 275 2.96 8.67 34.47
C TYR A 275 2.15 9.87 34.99
N VAL A 276 1.30 10.44 34.15
CA VAL A 276 0.53 11.63 34.50
C VAL A 276 -0.52 11.32 35.58
N SER A 277 -1.20 10.18 35.53
CA SER A 277 -2.12 9.75 36.57
C SER A 277 -1.45 9.65 37.94
N HIS A 278 -0.33 8.91 38.00
CA HIS A 278 0.42 8.80 39.26
C HIS A 278 0.97 10.13 39.76
N PHE A 279 1.39 11.02 38.83
CA PHE A 279 1.82 12.36 39.18
C PHE A 279 0.69 13.17 39.80
N MET A 280 -0.52 13.10 39.28
CA MET A 280 -1.70 13.80 39.79
C MET A 280 -2.16 13.24 41.15
N ASP A 281 -2.16 11.92 41.31
CA ASP A 281 -2.53 11.24 42.55
C ASP A 281 -1.57 11.59 43.71
N ASN A 282 -0.31 11.84 43.40
CA ASN A 282 0.72 12.22 44.38
C ASN A 282 0.80 13.73 44.60
N LEU A 283 0.21 14.56 43.72
CA LEU A 283 0.30 16.03 43.79
C LEU A 283 -0.16 16.59 45.16
N PRO A 284 -1.23 16.08 45.84
CA PRO A 284 -1.61 16.55 47.14
C PRO A 284 -0.68 16.12 48.30
N ARG A 285 0.15 15.09 48.09
CA ARG A 285 0.98 14.45 49.12
C ARG A 285 2.36 15.12 49.28
N TYR A 286 2.83 15.82 48.25
CA TYR A 286 4.18 16.39 48.21
C TYR A 286 4.11 17.91 47.98
N SER A 287 4.67 18.67 48.91
CA SER A 287 4.78 20.13 48.78
C SER A 287 5.97 20.51 47.87
N ASP A 288 7.01 19.67 47.81
CA ASP A 288 8.18 19.86 46.94
C ASP A 288 8.00 19.16 45.60
N ARG A 289 7.99 19.93 44.51
CA ARG A 289 7.86 19.42 43.14
C ARG A 289 9.00 18.50 42.75
N ARG A 290 10.20 18.69 43.27
CA ARG A 290 11.36 17.84 43.01
C ARG A 290 11.09 16.43 43.57
N GLN A 291 10.66 16.36 44.84
CA GLN A 291 10.37 15.10 45.49
C GLN A 291 9.21 14.38 44.80
N LEU A 292 8.15 15.10 44.47
CA LEU A 292 6.97 14.59 43.74
C LEU A 292 7.44 13.94 42.41
N THR A 293 8.26 14.63 41.61
CA THR A 293 8.71 14.12 40.32
C THR A 293 9.59 12.88 40.46
N ILE A 294 10.54 12.90 41.43
CA ILE A 294 11.45 11.77 41.67
C ILE A 294 10.67 10.53 42.13
N GLU A 295 9.76 10.71 43.07
CA GLU A 295 8.93 9.61 43.59
C GLU A 295 8.01 9.03 42.52
N THR A 296 7.30 9.87 41.76
CA THR A 296 6.45 9.42 40.67
C THR A 296 7.27 8.65 39.62
N LEU A 297 8.41 9.20 39.21
CA LEU A 297 9.27 8.52 38.23
C LEU A 297 9.86 7.21 38.77
N SER A 298 10.15 7.13 40.06
CA SER A 298 10.64 5.90 40.70
C SER A 298 9.56 4.81 40.74
N MET A 299 8.31 5.19 40.99
CA MET A 299 7.16 4.26 41.03
C MET A 299 6.80 3.73 39.64
N VAL A 300 6.68 4.61 38.67
CA VAL A 300 6.18 4.27 37.33
C VAL A 300 7.31 3.80 36.39
N GLY A 301 8.53 4.26 36.60
CA GLY A 301 9.66 4.00 35.70
C GLY A 301 10.05 2.52 35.61
N SER A 302 9.94 1.74 36.71
CA SER A 302 10.27 0.30 36.68
C SER A 302 9.25 -0.52 35.87
N PRO A 303 7.93 -0.39 36.10
CA PRO A 303 6.92 -1.04 35.27
C PRO A 303 7.02 -0.67 33.79
N ILE A 304 7.19 0.61 33.46
CA ILE A 304 7.33 1.06 32.06
C ILE A 304 8.56 0.45 31.40
N PHE A 305 9.71 0.48 32.09
CA PHE A 305 10.95 -0.10 31.57
C PHE A 305 10.80 -1.60 31.30
N LEU A 306 10.19 -2.35 32.24
CA LEU A 306 9.97 -3.78 32.07
C LEU A 306 8.99 -4.06 30.91
N ALA A 307 7.90 -3.32 30.84
CA ALA A 307 6.93 -3.44 29.75
C ALA A 307 7.58 -3.12 28.38
N THR A 308 8.47 -2.12 28.32
CA THR A 308 9.22 -1.79 27.08
C THR A 308 10.12 -2.94 26.65
N ILE A 309 10.87 -3.55 27.58
CA ILE A 309 11.74 -4.71 27.27
C ILE A 309 10.91 -5.89 26.76
N THR A 310 9.77 -6.20 27.41
CA THR A 310 8.92 -7.31 26.96
C THR A 310 8.31 -7.06 25.57
N THR A 311 7.93 -5.83 25.28
CA THR A 311 7.43 -5.45 23.93
C THR A 311 8.53 -5.51 22.86
N MET A 312 9.79 -5.23 23.23
CA MET A 312 10.93 -5.35 22.29
C MET A 312 11.33 -6.80 22.04
N ALA A 313 11.04 -7.71 22.97
CA ALA A 313 11.41 -9.12 22.87
C ALA A 313 10.36 -9.97 22.14
N GLY A 314 9.10 -9.51 22.07
CA GLY A 314 8.00 -10.16 21.33
C GLY A 314 7.84 -9.60 19.94
#